data_dca5e4c4d23046ab02ec742a568caa64
#
_entry.id   dca5e4c4d23046ab02ec742a568caa64
#
_cell.length_a   1.000
_cell.length_b   1.000
_cell.length_c   1.000
_cell.angle_alpha   90.00
_cell.angle_beta   90.00
_cell.angle_gamma   90.00
#
_symmetry.space_group_name_H-M   'P 1'
#
loop_
_entity.id
_entity.type
_entity.pdbx_description
1 polymer ?
#
loop_
_entity_poly.entity_id
_entity_poly.type
_entity_poly.pdbx_seq_one_letter_code
_entity_poly.pdbx_strand_id
1 'polypeptide(L)'
;MARSLPEPSRRACAWVAAVALGWAGCAPVAAQAPSATGLPAGNSEMPITLEAASSDFDYKNNSLLFRRIRITQGGLEVTAQQARATGLEFENSEWRLQGDVRISVPVGNLASDEARVQFRNNAIVRASIRGTPAAFEQRLRAEEQIARGRASAIDYDVRQSTVRLTGDAWLSDGQNEIRGNTLVYDIGRERVQANPDGQDPGGVRITINPPKKPSAEPGT
;
A
#
# COMPACT_ATOMS: atom_id res chain seq x y z
N MET A 1 25.68 -55.04 -19.31
CA MET A 1 27.10 -54.76 -19.01
C MET A 1 27.12 -53.61 -18.00
N ALA A 2 27.48 -53.96 -16.80
CA ALA A 2 27.62 -53.09 -15.64
C ALA A 2 28.96 -52.32 -15.67
N ARG A 3 28.99 -51.14 -15.06
CA ARG A 3 30.12 -50.53 -14.34
C ARG A 3 29.61 -49.21 -13.76
N SER A 4 29.27 -49.16 -12.47
CA SER A 4 30.11 -49.04 -11.26
C SER A 4 30.71 -47.64 -11.08
N LEU A 5 30.24 -46.99 -10.02
CA LEU A 5 30.76 -45.82 -9.27
C LEU A 5 32.27 -45.94 -8.91
N PRO A 6 32.92 -44.88 -8.47
CA PRO A 6 32.99 -44.65 -7.02
C PRO A 6 32.98 -43.20 -6.51
N GLU A 7 32.38 -43.00 -5.39
CA GLU A 7 32.93 -42.08 -4.37
C GLU A 7 34.21 -42.65 -3.79
N PRO A 8 35.13 -41.87 -3.26
CA PRO A 8 35.17 -41.57 -1.83
C PRO A 8 35.82 -40.19 -1.51
N SER A 9 35.94 -39.63 -0.39
CA SER A 9 36.06 -40.05 1.01
C SER A 9 36.23 -38.83 1.91
N ARG A 10 35.72 -38.99 3.11
CA ARG A 10 36.01 -38.20 4.33
C ARG A 10 37.48 -38.06 4.67
N ARG A 11 37.87 -36.93 5.29
CA ARG A 11 38.84 -36.77 6.41
C ARG A 11 38.76 -35.31 6.86
N ALA A 12 38.20 -34.96 8.00
CA ALA A 12 38.63 -35.01 9.38
C ALA A 12 40.08 -34.47 9.61
N CYS A 13 40.13 -33.30 10.27
CA CYS A 13 41.10 -33.05 11.33
C CYS A 13 40.68 -31.85 12.17
N ALA A 14 40.63 -32.09 13.43
CA ALA A 14 40.30 -31.24 14.57
C ALA A 14 41.55 -30.50 15.09
N TRP A 15 41.29 -29.75 16.19
CA TRP A 15 42.21 -29.10 17.16
C TRP A 15 42.46 -27.61 16.82
N VAL A 16 42.27 -26.61 17.71
CA VAL A 16 42.52 -26.50 19.15
C VAL A 16 41.77 -25.32 19.76
N ALA A 17 41.32 -25.53 20.93
CA ALA A 17 40.82 -24.77 22.03
C ALA A 17 41.20 -23.27 22.22
N ALA A 18 40.16 -22.55 22.73
CA ALA A 18 40.14 -21.64 23.88
C ALA A 18 40.84 -20.28 23.80
N VAL A 19 40.06 -19.22 23.97
CA VAL A 19 40.13 -18.34 25.15
C VAL A 19 38.88 -17.47 25.20
N ALA A 20 38.16 -17.55 26.29
CA ALA A 20 37.05 -16.69 26.67
C ALA A 20 37.54 -15.29 27.00
N LEU A 21 36.91 -14.27 26.43
CA LEU A 21 36.80 -12.95 27.05
C LEU A 21 35.45 -12.36 26.61
N GLY A 22 34.60 -12.20 27.60
CA GLY A 22 33.26 -11.63 27.45
C GLY A 22 33.33 -10.18 26.94
N TRP A 23 32.65 -9.94 25.87
CA TRP A 23 32.20 -8.61 25.51
C TRP A 23 30.67 -8.68 25.48
N ALA A 24 30.08 -7.94 26.42
CA ALA A 24 28.66 -7.64 26.39
C ALA A 24 28.35 -7.00 25.05
N GLY A 25 27.84 -7.79 24.13
CA GLY A 25 27.34 -7.31 22.84
C GLY A 25 26.06 -6.51 23.10
N CYS A 26 26.16 -5.18 22.97
CA CYS A 26 25.02 -4.36 22.65
C CYS A 26 24.49 -4.87 21.32
N ALA A 27 23.41 -5.66 21.34
CA ALA A 27 22.66 -5.97 20.14
C ALA A 27 22.16 -4.63 19.57
N PRO A 28 22.40 -4.30 18.31
CA PRO A 28 21.71 -3.19 17.69
C PRO A 28 20.21 -3.56 17.72
N VAL A 29 19.41 -2.76 18.41
CA VAL A 29 17.99 -2.75 18.24
C VAL A 29 17.79 -2.30 16.79
N ALA A 30 17.56 -3.26 15.90
CA ALA A 30 17.11 -2.98 14.56
C ALA A 30 15.77 -2.26 14.73
N ALA A 31 15.76 -0.96 14.48
CA ALA A 31 14.54 -0.19 14.31
C ALA A 31 13.80 -0.85 13.15
N GLN A 32 12.77 -1.60 13.47
CA GLN A 32 11.84 -2.13 12.49
C GLN A 32 11.11 -0.94 11.92
N ALA A 33 11.46 -0.55 10.71
CA ALA A 33 10.68 0.40 9.94
C ALA A 33 9.23 -0.11 9.85
N PRO A 34 8.22 0.76 9.97
CA PRO A 34 6.83 0.35 9.89
C PRO A 34 6.59 -0.31 8.53
N SER A 35 6.23 -1.58 8.54
CA SER A 35 5.81 -2.29 7.33
C SER A 35 4.56 -1.61 6.81
N ALA A 36 4.71 -0.73 5.85
CA ALA A 36 3.59 -0.17 5.11
C ALA A 36 2.95 -1.33 4.35
N THR A 37 1.92 -1.87 4.94
CA THR A 37 1.09 -2.88 4.30
C THR A 37 0.42 -2.17 3.13
N GLY A 38 0.76 -2.57 1.90
CA GLY A 38 0.07 -2.12 0.70
C GLY A 38 -1.45 -2.25 0.88
N LEU A 39 -2.22 -1.53 0.06
CA LEU A 39 -3.68 -1.66 0.05
C LEU A 39 -4.01 -3.15 0.16
N PRO A 40 -4.85 -3.57 1.11
CA PRO A 40 -5.17 -4.97 1.27
C PRO A 40 -5.73 -5.49 -0.04
N ALA A 41 -5.05 -6.43 -0.66
CA ALA A 41 -5.63 -7.25 -1.71
C ALA A 41 -6.85 -7.90 -1.06
N GLY A 42 -8.05 -7.62 -1.59
CA GLY A 42 -9.27 -8.22 -1.10
C GLY A 42 -9.08 -9.72 -0.99
N ASN A 43 -9.60 -10.31 0.07
CA ASN A 43 -9.48 -11.75 0.29
C ASN A 43 -10.17 -12.46 -0.87
N SER A 44 -9.41 -12.96 -1.84
CA SER A 44 -9.90 -13.45 -3.14
C SER A 44 -10.85 -14.66 -3.05
N GLU A 45 -10.95 -15.26 -1.87
CA GLU A 45 -11.84 -16.40 -1.60
C GLU A 45 -13.25 -15.99 -1.15
N MET A 46 -13.46 -14.74 -0.76
CA MET A 46 -14.77 -14.27 -0.32
C MET A 46 -15.61 -13.76 -1.49
N PRO A 47 -16.92 -14.01 -1.49
CA PRO A 47 -17.80 -13.52 -2.55
C PRO A 47 -17.80 -12.01 -2.63
N ILE A 48 -17.82 -11.49 -3.85
CA ILE A 48 -18.02 -10.07 -4.13
C ILE A 48 -19.52 -9.82 -4.24
N THR A 49 -20.05 -8.91 -3.41
CA THR A 49 -21.45 -8.47 -3.49
C THR A 49 -21.48 -7.06 -4.09
N LEU A 50 -22.33 -6.87 -5.09
CA LEU A 50 -22.61 -5.57 -5.71
C LEU A 50 -24.06 -5.19 -5.46
N GLU A 51 -24.26 -4.01 -4.90
CA GLU A 51 -25.56 -3.38 -4.72
C GLU A 51 -25.59 -2.07 -5.50
N ALA A 52 -26.61 -1.80 -6.25
CA ALA A 52 -26.75 -0.55 -6.99
C ALA A 52 -28.20 -0.12 -7.09
N ALA A 53 -28.45 1.18 -7.20
CA ALA A 53 -29.80 1.68 -7.43
C ALA A 53 -30.32 1.36 -8.84
N SER A 54 -29.42 1.29 -9.82
CA SER A 54 -29.72 0.81 -11.17
C SER A 54 -28.47 0.26 -11.83
N SER A 55 -28.66 -0.69 -12.73
CA SER A 55 -27.61 -1.27 -13.56
C SER A 55 -28.06 -1.34 -15.02
N ASP A 56 -27.11 -1.17 -15.93
CA ASP A 56 -27.30 -1.31 -17.36
C ASP A 56 -26.20 -2.20 -17.91
N PHE A 57 -26.59 -3.26 -18.60
CA PHE A 57 -25.70 -4.28 -19.15
C PHE A 57 -25.71 -4.20 -20.67
N ASP A 58 -24.69 -3.64 -21.26
CA ASP A 58 -24.49 -3.59 -22.71
C ASP A 58 -23.62 -4.75 -23.16
N TYR A 59 -24.26 -5.87 -23.52
CA TYR A 59 -23.56 -7.07 -23.99
C TYR A 59 -22.83 -6.85 -25.33
N LYS A 60 -23.32 -5.94 -26.16
CA LYS A 60 -22.73 -5.65 -27.46
C LYS A 60 -21.38 -4.95 -27.32
N ASN A 61 -21.28 -4.04 -26.38
CA ASN A 61 -20.06 -3.25 -26.11
C ASN A 61 -19.26 -3.78 -24.92
N ASN A 62 -19.65 -4.94 -24.37
CA ASN A 62 -19.02 -5.56 -23.22
C ASN A 62 -18.81 -4.59 -22.04
N SER A 63 -19.85 -3.83 -21.71
CA SER A 63 -19.80 -2.80 -20.68
C SER A 63 -20.96 -2.87 -19.71
N LEU A 64 -20.67 -2.49 -18.47
CA LEU A 64 -21.58 -2.42 -17.36
C LEU A 64 -21.61 -0.99 -16.82
N LEU A 65 -22.79 -0.46 -16.53
CA LEU A 65 -22.95 0.83 -15.88
C LEU A 65 -23.82 0.65 -14.63
N PHE A 66 -23.33 1.16 -13.51
CA PHE A 66 -24.03 1.14 -12.24
C PHE A 66 -24.22 2.59 -11.72
N ARG A 67 -25.33 2.85 -11.06
CA ARG A 67 -25.59 4.11 -10.36
C ARG A 67 -25.78 3.86 -8.87
N ARG A 68 -25.13 4.70 -8.04
CA ARG A 68 -25.10 4.57 -6.57
C ARG A 68 -24.68 3.17 -6.17
N ILE A 69 -23.46 2.81 -6.53
CA ILE A 69 -22.94 1.47 -6.29
C ILE A 69 -22.31 1.35 -4.90
N ARG A 70 -22.51 0.18 -4.31
CA ARG A 70 -21.77 -0.34 -3.17
C ARG A 70 -21.23 -1.72 -3.55
N ILE A 71 -19.91 -1.92 -3.37
CA ILE A 71 -19.24 -3.18 -3.59
C ILE A 71 -18.66 -3.61 -2.25
N THR A 72 -18.91 -4.85 -1.85
CA THR A 72 -18.35 -5.42 -0.61
C THR A 72 -17.67 -6.75 -0.89
N GLN A 73 -16.51 -6.96 -0.26
CA GLN A 73 -15.78 -8.23 -0.27
C GLN A 73 -15.01 -8.36 1.03
N GLY A 74 -15.41 -9.27 1.91
CA GLY A 74 -14.82 -9.36 3.24
C GLY A 74 -14.95 -8.05 4.01
N GLY A 75 -13.81 -7.50 4.46
CA GLY A 75 -13.77 -6.19 5.14
C GLY A 75 -13.62 -4.99 4.21
N LEU A 76 -13.56 -5.21 2.89
CA LEU A 76 -13.50 -4.13 1.89
C LEU A 76 -14.92 -3.63 1.59
N GLU A 77 -15.11 -2.32 1.61
CA GLU A 77 -16.29 -1.66 1.10
C GLU A 77 -15.87 -0.54 0.14
N VAL A 78 -16.52 -0.49 -1.04
CA VAL A 78 -16.31 0.57 -2.03
C VAL A 78 -17.67 1.19 -2.37
N THR A 79 -17.78 2.52 -2.30
CA THR A 79 -18.98 3.24 -2.72
C THR A 79 -18.64 4.32 -3.76
N ALA A 80 -19.55 4.57 -4.69
CA ALA A 80 -19.46 5.64 -5.68
C ALA A 80 -20.85 6.02 -6.21
N GLN A 81 -20.98 7.24 -6.75
CA GLN A 81 -22.20 7.65 -7.42
C GLN A 81 -22.42 6.91 -8.73
N GLN A 82 -21.33 6.60 -9.44
CA GLN A 82 -21.38 5.87 -10.69
C GLN A 82 -20.17 4.93 -10.80
N ALA A 83 -20.38 3.75 -11.37
CA ALA A 83 -19.31 2.85 -11.77
C ALA A 83 -19.56 2.36 -13.20
N ARG A 84 -18.47 2.31 -13.98
CA ARG A 84 -18.45 1.67 -15.28
C ARG A 84 -17.37 0.59 -15.27
N ALA A 85 -17.77 -0.61 -15.69
CA ALA A 85 -16.83 -1.71 -15.89
C ALA A 85 -16.79 -2.07 -17.38
N THR A 86 -15.59 -2.38 -17.87
CA THR A 86 -15.38 -3.01 -19.17
C THR A 86 -14.87 -4.42 -18.94
N GLY A 87 -15.47 -5.39 -19.65
CA GLY A 87 -15.27 -6.81 -19.37
C GLY A 87 -16.36 -7.34 -18.42
N LEU A 88 -17.31 -8.10 -18.99
CA LEU A 88 -18.35 -8.77 -18.19
C LEU A 88 -17.77 -9.87 -17.31
N GLU A 89 -16.59 -10.38 -17.68
CA GLU A 89 -15.80 -11.30 -16.89
C GLU A 89 -14.83 -10.52 -16.02
N PHE A 90 -14.92 -10.67 -14.70
CA PHE A 90 -14.07 -9.98 -13.75
C PHE A 90 -12.58 -10.30 -13.87
N GLU A 91 -12.24 -11.38 -14.59
CA GLU A 91 -10.88 -11.87 -14.75
C GLU A 91 -9.95 -10.81 -15.36
N ASN A 92 -10.39 -10.13 -16.43
CA ASN A 92 -9.64 -9.10 -17.13
C ASN A 92 -10.55 -7.89 -17.35
N SER A 93 -10.66 -7.02 -16.39
CA SER A 93 -11.61 -5.89 -16.41
C SER A 93 -10.96 -4.58 -15.99
N GLU A 94 -11.55 -3.48 -16.43
CA GLU A 94 -11.24 -2.15 -15.93
C GLU A 94 -12.50 -1.55 -15.33
N TRP A 95 -12.38 -1.10 -14.08
CA TRP A 95 -13.44 -0.43 -13.35
C TRP A 95 -13.10 1.04 -13.20
N ARG A 96 -14.03 1.90 -13.56
CA ARG A 96 -13.99 3.34 -13.33
C ARG A 96 -15.13 3.74 -12.42
N LEU A 97 -14.77 4.27 -11.26
CA LEU A 97 -15.68 4.76 -10.22
C LEU A 97 -15.65 6.28 -10.27
N GLN A 98 -16.78 6.94 -10.18
CA GLN A 98 -16.89 8.40 -10.26
C GLN A 98 -17.91 8.93 -9.26
N GLY A 99 -17.59 10.10 -8.69
CA GLY A 99 -18.41 10.85 -7.76
C GLY A 99 -18.42 10.25 -6.34
N ASP A 100 -17.87 11.00 -5.39
CA ASP A 100 -17.78 10.66 -3.97
C ASP A 100 -17.31 9.21 -3.74
N VAL A 101 -16.19 8.87 -4.36
CA VAL A 101 -15.60 7.53 -4.24
C VAL A 101 -15.03 7.36 -2.85
N ARG A 102 -15.50 6.36 -2.13
CA ARG A 102 -14.98 5.96 -0.81
C ARG A 102 -14.61 4.50 -0.83
N ILE A 103 -13.43 4.21 -0.29
CA ILE A 103 -12.94 2.86 -0.11
C ILE A 103 -12.60 2.71 1.36
N SER A 104 -13.24 1.76 2.01
CA SER A 104 -13.02 1.44 3.43
C SER A 104 -12.49 0.02 3.56
N VAL A 105 -11.49 -0.14 4.39
CA VAL A 105 -10.93 -1.42 4.81
C VAL A 105 -10.73 -1.40 6.32
N PRO A 106 -10.58 -2.55 7.01
CA PRO A 106 -10.47 -2.58 8.48
C PRO A 106 -9.35 -1.69 9.03
N VAL A 107 -8.31 -1.43 8.24
CA VAL A 107 -7.13 -0.67 8.66
C VAL A 107 -7.06 0.74 8.09
N GLY A 108 -8.01 1.18 7.27
CA GLY A 108 -7.94 2.51 6.69
C GLY A 108 -9.08 2.88 5.74
N ASN A 109 -9.06 4.12 5.31
CA ASN A 109 -10.05 4.70 4.42
C ASN A 109 -9.36 5.51 3.32
N LEU A 110 -10.03 5.58 2.16
CA LEU A 110 -9.64 6.43 1.06
C LEU A 110 -10.86 7.18 0.54
N ALA A 111 -10.69 8.47 0.20
CA ALA A 111 -11.70 9.31 -0.40
C ALA A 111 -11.15 10.00 -1.66
N SER A 112 -11.97 10.08 -2.72
CA SER A 112 -11.58 10.70 -3.99
C SER A 112 -12.78 11.06 -4.85
N ASP A 113 -12.54 11.80 -5.93
CA ASP A 113 -13.55 12.12 -6.93
C ASP A 113 -13.70 11.00 -7.97
N GLU A 114 -12.57 10.35 -8.32
CA GLU A 114 -12.51 9.25 -9.29
C GLU A 114 -11.52 8.18 -8.83
N ALA A 115 -11.85 6.91 -9.09
CA ALA A 115 -10.93 5.79 -8.98
C ALA A 115 -11.02 4.91 -10.23
N ARG A 116 -9.86 4.43 -10.68
CA ARG A 116 -9.74 3.47 -11.77
C ARG A 116 -8.94 2.27 -11.29
N VAL A 117 -9.48 1.07 -11.46
CA VAL A 117 -8.88 -0.18 -11.02
C VAL A 117 -8.78 -1.13 -12.20
N GLN A 118 -7.61 -1.69 -12.43
CA GLN A 118 -7.37 -2.69 -13.46
C GLN A 118 -7.16 -4.06 -12.81
N PHE A 119 -7.91 -5.03 -13.32
CA PHE A 119 -7.80 -6.43 -12.95
C PHE A 119 -7.13 -7.23 -14.07
N ARG A 120 -6.32 -8.20 -13.69
CA ARG A 120 -5.78 -9.24 -14.55
C ARG A 120 -5.76 -10.55 -13.76
N ASN A 121 -6.34 -11.61 -14.32
CA ASN A 121 -6.46 -12.91 -13.65
C ASN A 121 -7.10 -12.79 -12.26
N ASN A 122 -8.21 -12.06 -12.15
CA ASN A 122 -8.93 -11.75 -10.91
C ASN A 122 -8.12 -11.01 -9.83
N ALA A 123 -6.94 -10.50 -10.15
CA ALA A 123 -6.11 -9.73 -9.25
C ALA A 123 -5.99 -8.27 -9.70
N ILE A 124 -5.97 -7.34 -8.73
CA ILE A 124 -5.68 -5.94 -9.01
C ILE A 124 -4.22 -5.83 -9.41
N VAL A 125 -3.96 -5.23 -10.58
CA VAL A 125 -2.59 -4.96 -11.06
C VAL A 125 -2.24 -3.47 -10.97
N ARG A 126 -3.23 -2.59 -11.03
CA ARG A 126 -3.05 -1.14 -10.93
C ARG A 126 -4.31 -0.48 -10.37
N ALA A 127 -4.12 0.51 -9.52
CA ALA A 127 -5.17 1.44 -9.12
C ALA A 127 -4.68 2.88 -9.31
N SER A 128 -5.55 3.74 -9.86
CA SER A 128 -5.30 5.17 -10.06
C SER A 128 -6.46 5.94 -9.48
N ILE A 129 -6.17 6.90 -8.62
CA ILE A 129 -7.14 7.63 -7.81
C ILE A 129 -6.89 9.12 -8.01
N ARG A 130 -7.95 9.89 -8.25
CA ARG A 130 -7.88 11.31 -8.50
C ARG A 130 -8.91 12.06 -7.68
N GLY A 131 -8.53 13.24 -7.17
CA GLY A 131 -9.42 14.08 -6.38
C GLY A 131 -8.87 15.46 -6.13
N THR A 132 -9.68 16.29 -5.46
CA THR A 132 -9.33 17.68 -5.11
C THR A 132 -9.38 17.94 -3.60
N PRO A 133 -8.52 17.27 -2.78
CA PRO A 133 -7.57 16.20 -3.10
C PRO A 133 -8.14 14.79 -3.00
N ALA A 134 -7.46 13.81 -3.60
CA ALA A 134 -7.56 12.43 -3.16
C ALA A 134 -6.81 12.29 -1.83
N ALA A 135 -7.40 11.58 -0.85
CA ALA A 135 -6.83 11.45 0.47
C ALA A 135 -7.00 10.02 1.00
N PHE A 136 -6.05 9.58 1.81
CA PHE A 136 -6.14 8.32 2.53
C PHE A 136 -5.70 8.44 3.98
N GLU A 137 -6.24 7.57 4.81
CA GLU A 137 -5.81 7.32 6.17
C GLU A 137 -5.61 5.83 6.37
N GLN A 138 -4.53 5.46 7.05
CA GLN A 138 -4.22 4.07 7.36
C GLN A 138 -3.70 3.95 8.79
N ARG A 139 -4.27 3.02 9.55
CA ARG A 139 -3.79 2.69 10.90
C ARG A 139 -2.53 1.85 10.78
N LEU A 140 -1.43 2.31 11.35
CA LEU A 140 -0.18 1.58 11.41
C LEU A 140 -0.23 0.58 12.57
N ARG A 141 0.46 -0.56 12.41
CA ARG A 141 0.48 -1.61 13.43
C ARG A 141 1.23 -1.23 14.70
N ALA A 142 2.19 -0.33 14.60
CA ALA A 142 2.96 0.18 15.71
C ALA A 142 2.27 1.43 16.30
N GLU A 143 1.96 1.40 17.61
CA GLU A 143 1.64 2.55 18.44
C GLU A 143 0.39 3.37 18.09
N GLU A 144 -0.72 2.77 17.64
CA GLU A 144 -1.95 3.51 17.32
C GLU A 144 -1.75 4.69 16.34
N GLN A 145 -0.61 4.73 15.66
CA GLN A 145 -0.30 5.79 14.72
C GLN A 145 -1.15 5.69 13.46
N ILE A 146 -1.54 6.84 12.94
CA ILE A 146 -2.31 6.95 11.70
C ILE A 146 -1.43 7.60 10.64
N ALA A 147 -1.09 6.83 9.62
CA ALA A 147 -0.53 7.40 8.40
C ALA A 147 -1.63 8.10 7.60
N ARG A 148 -1.32 9.27 7.06
CA ARG A 148 -2.20 10.07 6.21
C ARG A 148 -1.46 10.51 4.98
N GLY A 149 -2.15 10.51 3.86
CA GLY A 149 -1.60 11.04 2.63
C GLY A 149 -2.67 11.74 1.80
N ARG A 150 -2.23 12.73 1.02
CA ARG A 150 -3.08 13.43 0.06
C ARG A 150 -2.28 13.89 -1.15
N ALA A 151 -2.96 13.93 -2.30
CA ALA A 151 -2.41 14.45 -3.56
C ALA A 151 -3.55 14.70 -4.54
N SER A 152 -3.30 15.38 -5.65
CA SER A 152 -4.28 15.46 -6.76
C SER A 152 -4.45 14.10 -7.43
N ALA A 153 -3.39 13.28 -7.47
CA ALA A 153 -3.42 11.93 -8.00
C ALA A 153 -2.60 10.97 -7.13
N ILE A 154 -3.09 9.75 -6.96
CA ILE A 154 -2.42 8.65 -6.27
C ILE A 154 -2.49 7.43 -7.19
N ASP A 155 -1.34 6.96 -7.64
CA ASP A 155 -1.20 5.79 -8.53
C ASP A 155 -0.49 4.66 -7.77
N TYR A 156 -1.12 3.49 -7.71
CA TYR A 156 -0.59 2.29 -7.11
C TYR A 156 -0.30 1.24 -8.21
N ASP A 157 0.95 0.86 -8.34
CA ASP A 157 1.38 -0.26 -9.17
C ASP A 157 1.69 -1.47 -8.26
N VAL A 158 0.81 -2.47 -8.32
CA VAL A 158 0.91 -3.67 -7.48
C VAL A 158 2.13 -4.51 -7.85
N ARG A 159 2.49 -4.58 -9.14
CA ARG A 159 3.61 -5.39 -9.61
C ARG A 159 4.96 -4.83 -9.15
N GLN A 160 5.06 -3.50 -9.13
CA GLN A 160 6.26 -2.80 -8.68
C GLN A 160 6.24 -2.54 -7.17
N SER A 161 5.11 -2.80 -6.51
CA SER A 161 4.88 -2.46 -5.10
C SER A 161 5.17 -0.97 -4.82
N THR A 162 4.77 -0.08 -5.73
CA THR A 162 5.03 1.35 -5.61
C THR A 162 3.74 2.16 -5.57
N VAL A 163 3.72 3.18 -4.70
CA VAL A 163 2.68 4.20 -4.64
C VAL A 163 3.30 5.54 -5.03
N ARG A 164 2.73 6.19 -6.03
CA ARG A 164 3.11 7.53 -6.48
C ARG A 164 2.00 8.52 -6.15
N LEU A 165 2.32 9.55 -5.40
CA LEU A 165 1.46 10.70 -5.11
C LEU A 165 1.94 11.86 -5.97
N THR A 166 1.05 12.54 -6.69
CA THR A 166 1.40 13.64 -7.62
C THR A 166 0.43 14.80 -7.45
N GLY A 167 0.96 16.02 -7.47
CA GLY A 167 0.22 17.28 -7.29
C GLY A 167 -0.07 17.57 -5.83
N ASP A 168 0.67 18.52 -5.24
CA ASP A 168 0.60 18.90 -3.84
C ASP A 168 0.66 17.69 -2.88
N ALA A 169 1.57 16.79 -3.19
CA ALA A 169 1.71 15.55 -2.45
C ALA A 169 2.16 15.80 -1.01
N TRP A 170 1.44 15.22 -0.07
CA TRP A 170 1.73 15.26 1.35
C TRP A 170 1.55 13.86 1.96
N LEU A 171 2.47 13.49 2.81
CA LEU A 171 2.45 12.23 3.56
C LEU A 171 2.85 12.50 5.01
N SER A 172 2.16 11.87 5.96
CA SER A 172 2.48 11.90 7.39
C SER A 172 2.37 10.50 7.98
N ASP A 173 3.27 10.17 8.89
CA ASP A 173 3.21 8.93 9.71
C ASP A 173 2.52 9.18 11.07
N GLY A 174 1.95 10.38 11.26
CA GLY A 174 1.36 10.84 12.52
C GLY A 174 2.33 11.65 13.38
N GLN A 175 3.64 11.52 13.15
CA GLN A 175 4.68 12.28 13.85
C GLN A 175 5.44 13.21 12.90
N ASN A 176 5.87 12.70 11.76
CA ASN A 176 6.64 13.42 10.76
C ASN A 176 5.80 13.67 9.52
N GLU A 177 6.19 14.69 8.76
CA GLU A 177 5.53 15.05 7.50
C GLU A 177 6.56 15.27 6.40
N ILE A 178 6.19 14.86 5.19
CA ILE A 178 6.93 15.16 3.96
C ILE A 178 5.98 15.74 2.92
N ARG A 179 6.41 16.80 2.25
CA ARG A 179 5.68 17.48 1.17
C ARG A 179 6.56 17.68 -0.03
N GLY A 180 5.96 17.56 -1.20
CA GLY A 180 6.58 17.82 -2.48
C GLY A 180 5.53 17.76 -3.57
N ASN A 181 5.91 18.03 -4.82
CA ASN A 181 4.95 17.86 -5.91
C ASN A 181 4.74 16.37 -6.23
N THR A 182 5.79 15.58 -6.11
CA THR A 182 5.72 14.13 -6.32
C THR A 182 6.40 13.38 -5.17
N LEU A 183 5.68 12.44 -4.57
CA LEU A 183 6.23 11.49 -3.59
C LEU A 183 6.08 10.07 -4.17
N VAL A 184 7.15 9.29 -4.13
CA VAL A 184 7.14 7.88 -4.55
C VAL A 184 7.52 7.01 -3.37
N TYR A 185 6.63 6.14 -2.97
CA TYR A 185 6.85 5.16 -1.92
C TYR A 185 7.04 3.77 -2.52
N ASP A 186 8.21 3.21 -2.35
CA ASP A 186 8.52 1.81 -2.66
C ASP A 186 8.22 0.98 -1.40
N ILE A 187 7.12 0.22 -1.46
CA ILE A 187 6.62 -0.57 -0.33
C ILE A 187 7.60 -1.72 -0.02
N GLY A 188 8.17 -2.34 -1.05
CA GLY A 188 9.07 -3.48 -0.87
C GLY A 188 10.42 -3.10 -0.25
N ARG A 189 10.88 -1.86 -0.49
CA ARG A 189 12.13 -1.32 0.08
C ARG A 189 11.90 -0.38 1.25
N GLU A 190 10.65 -0.12 1.61
CA GLU A 190 10.24 0.84 2.66
C GLU A 190 10.89 2.23 2.46
N ARG A 191 10.95 2.69 1.21
CA ARG A 191 11.65 3.89 0.82
C ARG A 191 10.73 4.93 0.23
N VAL A 192 10.78 6.15 0.78
CA VAL A 192 10.14 7.33 0.21
C VAL A 192 11.16 8.16 -0.56
N GLN A 193 10.82 8.55 -1.78
CA GLN A 193 11.54 9.52 -2.59
C GLN A 193 10.63 10.72 -2.83
N ALA A 194 11.14 11.91 -2.62
CA ALA A 194 10.42 13.14 -2.91
C ALA A 194 11.04 13.82 -4.14
N ASN A 195 10.20 14.25 -5.07
CA ASN A 195 10.59 14.89 -6.33
C ASN A 195 11.75 14.16 -7.03
N PRO A 196 11.62 12.84 -7.32
CA PRO A 196 12.73 12.02 -7.80
C PRO A 196 13.34 12.52 -9.11
N ASP A 197 12.55 13.25 -9.91
CA ASP A 197 12.97 13.78 -11.22
C ASP A 197 13.76 15.10 -11.09
N GLY A 198 13.83 15.69 -9.89
CA GLY A 198 14.60 16.92 -9.60
C GLY A 198 14.12 18.19 -10.31
N GLN A 199 13.02 18.12 -11.04
CA GLN A 199 12.53 19.21 -11.93
C GLN A 199 11.49 20.12 -11.26
N ASP A 200 11.19 19.89 -9.98
CA ASP A 200 10.16 20.65 -9.30
C ASP A 200 10.73 21.90 -8.61
N PRO A 201 10.33 23.11 -9.04
CA PRO A 201 10.80 24.36 -8.43
C PRO A 201 10.31 24.55 -6.98
N GLY A 202 9.27 23.82 -6.56
CA GLY A 202 8.71 23.93 -5.22
C GLY A 202 9.55 23.26 -4.12
N GLY A 203 10.53 22.43 -4.51
CA GLY A 203 11.39 21.72 -3.58
C GLY A 203 10.66 20.69 -2.72
N VAL A 204 11.34 20.21 -1.69
CA VAL A 204 10.83 19.25 -0.71
C VAL A 204 10.84 19.88 0.66
N ARG A 205 9.75 19.74 1.42
CA ARG A 205 9.69 20.15 2.83
C ARG A 205 9.47 18.91 3.70
N ILE A 206 10.34 18.75 4.69
CA ILE A 206 10.24 17.71 5.71
C ILE A 206 10.07 18.40 7.06
N THR A 207 9.07 18.00 7.83
CA THR A 207 8.86 18.42 9.22
C THR A 207 9.04 17.20 10.10
N ILE A 208 9.99 17.29 11.04
CA ILE A 208 10.27 16.24 12.03
C ILE A 208 9.85 16.79 13.38
N ASN A 209 8.89 16.14 14.03
CA ASN A 209 8.45 16.51 15.36
C ASN A 209 9.16 15.60 16.38
N PRO A 210 9.90 16.18 17.35
CA PRO A 210 10.54 15.37 18.39
C PRO A 210 9.46 14.65 19.24
N PRO A 211 9.76 13.46 19.77
CA PRO A 211 8.83 12.74 20.63
C PRO A 211 8.48 13.59 21.85
N LYS A 212 7.18 13.62 22.22
CA LYS A 212 6.74 14.29 23.43
C LYS A 212 7.41 13.61 24.63
N LYS A 213 8.20 14.37 25.41
CA LYS A 213 8.66 13.88 26.71
C LYS A 213 7.45 13.49 27.56
N PRO A 214 7.49 12.32 28.25
CA PRO A 214 6.48 12.03 29.27
C PRO A 214 6.42 13.19 30.24
N SER A 215 5.23 13.71 30.49
CA SER A 215 5.02 14.70 31.54
C SER A 215 5.43 14.03 32.85
N ALA A 216 6.47 14.55 33.53
CA ALA A 216 6.75 14.14 34.89
C ALA A 216 5.52 14.50 35.72
N GLU A 217 4.82 13.51 36.26
CA GLU A 217 3.79 13.77 37.29
C GLU A 217 4.46 14.52 38.43
N PRO A 218 3.87 15.64 38.90
CA PRO A 218 4.37 16.27 40.09
C PRO A 218 4.13 15.31 41.26
N GLY A 219 5.23 14.74 41.74
CA GLY A 219 5.20 13.90 42.96
C GLY A 219 4.54 14.65 44.10
N THR A 220 3.54 14.03 44.66
CA THR A 220 2.87 14.36 45.92
C THR A 220 3.76 13.97 47.09
#